data_e7f9f3c542d76f1d91bc418eb02570f3
#
_entry.id   e7f9f3c542d76f1d91bc418eb02570f3
#
_cell.length_a   1.000
_cell.length_b   1.000
_cell.length_c   1.000
_cell.angle_alpha   90.00
_cell.angle_beta   90.00
_cell.angle_gamma   90.00
#
_symmetry.space_group_name_H-M   'P 1'
#
loop_
_entity.id
_entity.type
_entity.pdbx_description
1 polymer ?
#
loop_
_entity_poly.entity_id
_entity_poly.type
_entity_poly.pdbx_seq_one_letter_code
_entity_poly.pdbx_strand_id
1 'polypeptide(L)'
;WNMLEKLNENDAELVQQIKDAREELEAAKTEAEEQAQIAADKTAEAEAVKEEAEATTAEMQATYDQLSAEAEELLRQEEEAAERARQAAAQAALQNQSGGGNYDNNKTPTVTGNVIVDRAYAQLGKPYVWGASGPNSFDCSGLVGYCITGTYGNHWCTTYTMRNWTRVSNPQPGDFCLSSHHTGVYIGNGQMIHAPRTGDVVKISAVHAGMYYVRY
;
A
#
# COMPACT_ATOMS: atom_id res chain seq x y z
N TRP A 1 -56.01 56.57 58.93
CA TRP A 1 -56.60 55.93 57.75
C TRP A 1 -55.53 55.76 56.65
N ASN A 2 -54.76 56.71 56.34
CA ASN A 2 -53.79 56.66 55.20
C ASN A 2 -52.66 55.63 55.45
N MET A 3 -52.37 55.24 56.66
CA MET A 3 -51.30 54.27 56.95
C MET A 3 -51.76 52.80 56.85
N LEU A 4 -53.05 52.52 57.15
CA LEU A 4 -53.65 51.21 56.99
C LEU A 4 -53.92 50.86 55.47
N GLU A 5 -54.33 51.83 54.70
CA GLU A 5 -54.50 51.69 53.23
C GLU A 5 -53.18 51.34 52.54
N LYS A 6 -52.09 52.05 52.89
CA LYS A 6 -50.73 51.76 52.32
C LYS A 6 -50.21 50.39 52.73
N LEU A 7 -50.45 49.93 53.93
CA LEU A 7 -50.11 48.60 54.38
C LEU A 7 -50.86 47.52 53.58
N ASN A 8 -52.15 47.71 53.34
CA ASN A 8 -52.96 46.77 52.56
C ASN A 8 -52.57 46.74 51.07
N GLU A 9 -52.18 47.91 50.52
CA GLU A 9 -51.63 47.97 49.11
C GLU A 9 -50.31 47.26 49.00
N ASN A 10 -49.36 47.46 49.95
CA ASN A 10 -48.07 46.76 49.96
C ASN A 10 -48.21 45.22 50.12
N ASP A 11 -49.16 44.77 50.95
CA ASP A 11 -49.44 43.34 51.13
C ASP A 11 -50.03 42.71 49.81
N ALA A 12 -50.87 43.44 49.08
CA ALA A 12 -51.45 43.03 47.82
C ALA A 12 -50.34 42.95 46.72
N GLU A 13 -49.44 43.92 46.64
CA GLU A 13 -48.31 43.91 45.75
C GLU A 13 -47.35 42.70 46.03
N LEU A 14 -47.06 42.47 47.32
CA LEU A 14 -46.22 41.34 47.70
C LEU A 14 -46.85 39.97 47.35
N VAL A 15 -48.17 39.85 47.53
CA VAL A 15 -48.90 38.62 47.14
C VAL A 15 -48.85 38.41 45.61
N GLN A 16 -48.94 39.49 44.83
CA GLN A 16 -48.83 39.41 43.39
C GLN A 16 -47.39 39.01 42.95
N GLN A 17 -46.36 39.63 43.54
CA GLN A 17 -44.96 39.26 43.28
C GLN A 17 -44.66 37.79 43.61
N ILE A 18 -45.25 37.25 44.69
CA ILE A 18 -45.10 35.82 45.05
C ILE A 18 -45.79 34.94 43.99
N LYS A 19 -46.94 35.35 43.45
CA LYS A 19 -47.63 34.57 42.39
C LYS A 19 -46.82 34.55 41.14
N ASP A 20 -46.35 35.74 40.69
CA ASP A 20 -45.54 35.87 39.47
C ASP A 20 -44.22 35.07 39.60
N ALA A 21 -43.54 35.15 40.72
CA ALA A 21 -42.34 34.36 41.00
C ALA A 21 -42.62 32.83 41.03
N ARG A 22 -43.78 32.40 41.48
CA ARG A 22 -44.17 30.99 41.41
C ARG A 22 -44.44 30.52 39.97
N GLU A 23 -45.08 31.34 39.17
CA GLU A 23 -45.33 31.02 37.74
C GLU A 23 -43.97 30.95 36.96
N GLU A 24 -43.06 31.89 37.22
CA GLU A 24 -41.71 31.85 36.65
C GLU A 24 -40.93 30.57 37.06
N LEU A 25 -41.03 30.20 38.33
CA LEU A 25 -40.37 29.01 38.86
C LEU A 25 -40.92 27.71 38.23
N GLU A 26 -42.23 27.60 38.08
CA GLU A 26 -42.85 26.44 37.41
C GLU A 26 -42.50 26.39 35.92
N ALA A 27 -42.44 27.54 35.22
CA ALA A 27 -41.99 27.60 33.87
C ALA A 27 -40.53 27.17 33.69
N ALA A 28 -39.64 27.71 34.56
CA ALA A 28 -38.23 27.33 34.56
C ALA A 28 -38.02 25.85 34.89
N LYS A 29 -38.81 25.29 35.77
CA LYS A 29 -38.78 23.86 36.12
C LYS A 29 -39.19 23.00 34.94
N THR A 30 -40.25 23.35 34.23
CA THR A 30 -40.69 22.64 33.01
C THR A 30 -39.63 22.67 31.94
N GLU A 31 -39.03 23.83 31.71
CA GLU A 31 -37.94 23.96 30.72
C GLU A 31 -36.71 23.12 31.11
N ALA A 32 -36.36 23.10 32.39
CA ALA A 32 -35.25 22.27 32.86
C ALA A 32 -35.53 20.76 32.69
N GLU A 33 -36.77 20.31 32.93
CA GLU A 33 -37.18 18.93 32.73
C GLU A 33 -37.13 18.53 31.23
N GLU A 34 -37.56 19.41 30.32
CA GLU A 34 -37.45 19.21 28.89
C GLU A 34 -35.99 19.11 28.43
N GLN A 35 -35.15 20.03 28.90
CA GLN A 35 -33.72 19.99 28.57
C GLN A 35 -33.01 18.72 29.09
N ALA A 36 -33.38 18.27 30.28
CA ALA A 36 -32.88 17.03 30.87
C ALA A 36 -33.28 15.81 30.01
N GLN A 37 -34.52 15.78 29.53
CA GLN A 37 -34.98 14.71 28.63
C GLN A 37 -34.23 14.71 27.31
N ILE A 38 -34.07 15.89 26.68
CA ILE A 38 -33.28 16.02 25.43
C ILE A 38 -31.83 15.55 25.63
N ALA A 39 -31.24 15.87 26.77
CA ALA A 39 -29.87 15.44 27.09
C ALA A 39 -29.80 13.91 27.27
N ALA A 40 -30.79 13.31 27.91
CA ALA A 40 -30.86 11.87 28.09
C ALA A 40 -31.05 11.14 26.73
N ASP A 41 -31.92 11.66 25.88
CA ASP A 41 -32.14 11.09 24.51
C ASP A 41 -30.87 11.16 23.65
N LYS A 42 -30.14 12.29 23.67
CA LYS A 42 -28.86 12.43 22.97
C LYS A 42 -27.78 11.50 23.52
N THR A 43 -27.78 11.25 24.82
CA THR A 43 -26.82 10.31 25.41
C THR A 43 -27.10 8.88 24.93
N ALA A 44 -28.37 8.47 24.91
CA ALA A 44 -28.77 7.17 24.41
C ALA A 44 -28.43 7.00 22.92
N GLU A 45 -28.66 8.03 22.11
CA GLU A 45 -28.29 8.02 20.68
C GLU A 45 -26.76 7.91 20.49
N ALA A 46 -25.97 8.64 21.27
CA ALA A 46 -24.51 8.56 21.25
C ALA A 46 -23.99 7.18 21.66
N GLU A 47 -24.60 6.54 22.64
CA GLU A 47 -24.26 5.17 23.04
C GLU A 47 -24.57 4.16 21.92
N ALA A 48 -25.71 4.28 21.24
CA ALA A 48 -26.06 3.42 20.12
C ALA A 48 -25.08 3.58 18.93
N VAL A 49 -24.70 4.81 18.60
CA VAL A 49 -23.70 5.09 17.55
C VAL A 49 -22.34 4.51 17.93
N LYS A 50 -21.97 4.58 19.21
CA LYS A 50 -20.72 3.98 19.69
C LYS A 50 -20.73 2.46 19.53
N GLU A 51 -21.82 1.78 19.92
CA GLU A 51 -21.93 0.32 19.77
C GLU A 51 -21.85 -0.09 18.28
N GLU A 52 -22.50 0.64 17.38
CA GLU A 52 -22.44 0.39 15.94
C GLU A 52 -21.03 0.59 15.39
N ALA A 53 -20.31 1.63 15.83
CA ALA A 53 -18.93 1.88 15.43
C ALA A 53 -17.98 0.77 15.94
N GLU A 54 -18.17 0.29 17.17
CA GLU A 54 -17.38 -0.81 17.73
C GLU A 54 -17.64 -2.12 16.98
N ALA A 55 -18.90 -2.42 16.63
CA ALA A 55 -19.26 -3.59 15.82
C ALA A 55 -18.62 -3.51 14.42
N THR A 56 -18.74 -2.37 13.74
CA THR A 56 -18.12 -2.13 12.43
C THR A 56 -16.60 -2.30 12.48
N THR A 57 -15.97 -1.79 13.52
CA THR A 57 -14.52 -1.93 13.71
C THR A 57 -14.12 -3.40 13.88
N ALA A 58 -14.90 -4.17 14.65
CA ALA A 58 -14.65 -5.60 14.83
C ALA A 58 -14.81 -6.40 13.52
N GLU A 59 -15.83 -6.09 12.71
CA GLU A 59 -16.02 -6.71 11.39
C GLU A 59 -14.87 -6.36 10.43
N MET A 60 -14.43 -5.11 10.42
CA MET A 60 -13.28 -4.69 9.61
C MET A 60 -12.00 -5.41 10.02
N GLN A 61 -11.76 -5.57 11.32
CA GLN A 61 -10.60 -6.29 11.83
C GLN A 61 -10.64 -7.77 11.42
N ALA A 62 -11.79 -8.43 11.57
CA ALA A 62 -11.96 -9.82 11.15
C ALA A 62 -11.72 -10.01 9.64
N THR A 63 -12.23 -9.08 8.82
CA THR A 63 -12.00 -9.08 7.37
C THR A 63 -10.52 -8.88 7.04
N TYR A 64 -9.84 -7.97 7.73
CA TYR A 64 -8.40 -7.74 7.56
C TYR A 64 -7.59 -8.99 7.90
N ASP A 65 -7.89 -9.64 9.03
CA ASP A 65 -7.21 -10.85 9.48
C ASP A 65 -7.41 -12.00 8.49
N GLN A 66 -8.62 -12.15 7.95
CA GLN A 66 -8.93 -13.14 6.91
C GLN A 66 -8.15 -12.88 5.62
N LEU A 67 -8.16 -11.64 5.11
CA LEU A 67 -7.43 -11.25 3.89
C LEU A 67 -5.93 -11.39 4.06
N SER A 68 -5.40 -11.10 5.25
CA SER A 68 -3.99 -11.30 5.57
C SER A 68 -3.60 -12.77 5.53
N ALA A 69 -4.42 -13.65 6.13
CA ALA A 69 -4.20 -15.09 6.09
C ALA A 69 -4.30 -15.68 4.67
N GLU A 70 -5.27 -15.21 3.87
CA GLU A 70 -5.37 -15.59 2.44
C GLU A 70 -4.14 -15.15 1.64
N ALA A 71 -3.64 -13.94 1.87
CA ALA A 71 -2.45 -13.42 1.20
C ALA A 71 -1.20 -14.24 1.56
N GLU A 72 -1.02 -14.60 2.84
CA GLU A 72 0.09 -15.46 3.29
C GLU A 72 0.01 -16.86 2.66
N GLU A 73 -1.19 -17.44 2.58
CA GLU A 73 -1.40 -18.76 1.97
C GLU A 73 -1.10 -18.72 0.46
N LEU A 74 -1.53 -17.67 -0.24
CA LEU A 74 -1.23 -17.48 -1.67
C LEU A 74 0.27 -17.33 -1.91
N LEU A 75 0.98 -16.56 -1.09
CA LEU A 75 2.43 -16.43 -1.17
C LEU A 75 3.13 -17.77 -0.96
N ARG A 76 2.70 -18.56 0.02
CA ARG A 76 3.22 -19.89 0.27
C ARG A 76 3.00 -20.84 -0.91
N GLN A 77 1.81 -20.83 -1.50
CA GLN A 77 1.50 -21.64 -2.69
C GLN A 77 2.35 -21.22 -3.91
N GLU A 78 2.59 -19.93 -4.07
CA GLU A 78 3.44 -19.39 -5.13
C GLU A 78 4.89 -19.81 -4.93
N GLU A 79 5.42 -19.76 -3.71
CA GLU A 79 6.77 -20.24 -3.38
C GLU A 79 6.92 -21.74 -3.63
N GLU A 80 5.95 -22.56 -3.20
CA GLU A 80 5.97 -24.01 -3.45
C GLU A 80 5.87 -24.34 -4.95
N ALA A 81 5.07 -23.59 -5.71
CA ALA A 81 4.98 -23.76 -7.16
C ALA A 81 6.29 -23.37 -7.86
N ALA A 82 6.92 -22.28 -7.42
CA ALA A 82 8.22 -21.85 -7.94
C ALA A 82 9.32 -22.86 -7.63
N GLU A 83 9.31 -23.46 -6.44
CA GLU A 83 10.27 -24.51 -6.06
C GLU A 83 10.08 -25.78 -6.87
N ARG A 84 8.84 -26.24 -7.07
CA ARG A 84 8.51 -27.36 -7.96
C ARG A 84 8.97 -27.10 -9.41
N ALA A 85 8.77 -25.90 -9.92
CA ALA A 85 9.24 -25.51 -11.24
C ALA A 85 10.78 -25.53 -11.35
N ARG A 86 11.50 -25.08 -10.30
CA ARG A 86 12.97 -25.16 -10.23
C ARG A 86 13.47 -26.61 -10.21
N GLN A 87 12.82 -27.49 -9.43
CA GLN A 87 13.17 -28.91 -9.37
C GLN A 87 12.93 -29.60 -10.73
N ALA A 88 11.80 -29.31 -11.37
CA ALA A 88 11.49 -29.83 -12.71
C ALA A 88 12.48 -29.34 -13.76
N ALA A 89 12.87 -28.07 -13.73
CA ALA A 89 13.88 -27.53 -14.63
C ALA A 89 15.27 -28.14 -14.40
N ALA A 90 15.65 -28.35 -13.14
CA ALA A 90 16.91 -29.03 -12.80
C ALA A 90 16.93 -30.49 -13.26
N GLN A 91 15.82 -31.23 -13.12
CA GLN A 91 15.69 -32.61 -13.61
C GLN A 91 15.73 -32.66 -15.14
N ALA A 92 15.07 -31.72 -15.83
CA ALA A 92 15.12 -31.62 -17.28
C ALA A 92 16.54 -31.31 -17.79
N ALA A 93 17.28 -30.44 -17.09
CA ALA A 93 18.67 -30.14 -17.39
C ALA A 93 19.60 -31.38 -17.23
N LEU A 94 19.38 -32.19 -16.19
CA LEU A 94 20.11 -33.43 -15.99
C LEU A 94 19.79 -34.49 -17.08
N GLN A 95 18.56 -34.58 -17.55
CA GLN A 95 18.16 -35.47 -18.64
C GLN A 95 18.72 -35.04 -20.00
N ASN A 96 18.87 -33.72 -20.23
CA ASN A 96 19.47 -33.19 -21.46
C ASN A 96 21.01 -33.30 -21.51
N GLN A 97 21.68 -33.58 -20.40
CA GLN A 97 23.14 -33.84 -20.40
C GLN A 97 23.53 -35.20 -21.01
N SER A 98 22.54 -36.07 -21.31
CA SER A 98 22.78 -37.35 -21.99
C SER A 98 22.83 -37.27 -23.52
N GLY A 99 22.56 -36.12 -24.10
CA GLY A 99 22.66 -35.86 -25.56
C GLY A 99 23.67 -34.76 -25.84
N GLY A 100 24.86 -35.10 -26.32
CA GLY A 100 25.97 -34.19 -26.60
C GLY A 100 25.56 -32.99 -27.44
N GLY A 101 25.44 -31.86 -26.84
CA GLY A 101 25.36 -30.53 -27.44
C GLY A 101 26.38 -29.63 -26.77
N ASN A 102 27.35 -29.21 -27.54
CA ASN A 102 28.46 -28.36 -27.19
C ASN A 102 27.93 -26.99 -26.67
N TYR A 103 27.72 -26.85 -25.37
CA TYR A 103 27.49 -25.55 -24.76
C TYR A 103 28.83 -24.88 -24.58
N ASP A 104 29.06 -23.85 -25.40
CA ASP A 104 30.21 -22.96 -25.29
C ASP A 104 30.15 -22.20 -23.97
N ASN A 105 30.81 -22.75 -22.94
CA ASN A 105 30.95 -22.19 -21.59
C ASN A 105 31.89 -21.00 -21.54
N ASN A 106 32.19 -20.38 -22.67
CA ASN A 106 33.10 -19.25 -22.78
C ASN A 106 32.38 -17.93 -23.09
N LYS A 107 31.18 -17.71 -22.49
CA LYS A 107 30.58 -16.39 -22.51
C LYS A 107 31.18 -15.56 -21.39
N THR A 108 32.34 -14.96 -21.65
CA THR A 108 32.87 -13.84 -20.89
C THR A 108 31.71 -12.88 -20.59
N PRO A 109 31.54 -12.39 -19.35
CA PRO A 109 30.56 -11.36 -19.05
C PRO A 109 30.70 -10.22 -20.04
N THR A 110 29.64 -9.87 -20.74
CA THR A 110 29.64 -8.76 -21.70
C THR A 110 29.96 -7.48 -20.92
N VAL A 111 31.19 -7.02 -20.94
CA VAL A 111 31.60 -5.76 -20.34
C VAL A 111 31.28 -4.67 -21.35
N THR A 112 30.23 -3.91 -21.12
CA THR A 112 29.75 -2.84 -22.01
C THR A 112 30.41 -1.50 -21.70
N GLY A 113 31.07 -1.38 -20.54
CA GLY A 113 31.59 -0.13 -19.99
C GLY A 113 30.55 0.68 -19.21
N ASN A 114 29.30 0.20 -19.15
CA ASN A 114 28.26 0.77 -18.30
C ASN A 114 27.94 -0.18 -17.16
N VAL A 115 28.30 0.20 -15.95
CA VAL A 115 28.20 -0.64 -14.76
C VAL A 115 26.76 -1.12 -14.47
N ILE A 116 25.73 -0.32 -14.79
CA ILE A 116 24.32 -0.68 -14.61
C ILE A 116 23.95 -1.81 -15.57
N VAL A 117 24.34 -1.67 -16.85
CA VAL A 117 24.09 -2.66 -17.90
C VAL A 117 24.86 -3.95 -17.61
N ASP A 118 26.12 -3.84 -17.22
CA ASP A 118 26.99 -5.00 -16.91
C ASP A 118 26.43 -5.80 -15.72
N ARG A 119 25.93 -5.10 -14.69
CA ARG A 119 25.24 -5.73 -13.56
C ARG A 119 23.95 -6.42 -13.98
N ALA A 120 23.16 -5.84 -14.91
CA ALA A 120 21.94 -6.46 -15.41
C ALA A 120 22.25 -7.74 -16.20
N TYR A 121 23.25 -7.72 -17.08
CA TYR A 121 23.72 -8.90 -17.81
C TYR A 121 24.14 -10.03 -16.88
N ALA A 122 24.81 -9.73 -15.78
CA ALA A 122 25.24 -10.72 -14.81
C ALA A 122 24.07 -11.41 -14.06
N GLN A 123 22.85 -10.89 -14.15
CA GLN A 123 21.66 -11.48 -13.50
C GLN A 123 20.79 -12.30 -14.45
N LEU A 124 21.13 -12.38 -15.73
CA LEU A 124 20.36 -13.16 -16.71
C LEU A 124 20.16 -14.62 -16.26
N GLY A 125 18.95 -15.12 -16.46
CA GLY A 125 18.56 -16.48 -16.10
C GLY A 125 18.14 -16.68 -14.65
N LYS A 126 18.27 -15.67 -13.77
CA LYS A 126 17.80 -15.77 -12.40
C LYS A 126 16.26 -15.67 -12.34
N PRO A 127 15.60 -16.47 -11.49
CA PRO A 127 14.15 -16.52 -11.43
C PRO A 127 13.54 -15.20 -10.94
N TYR A 128 12.35 -14.91 -11.43
CA TYR A 128 11.50 -13.87 -10.86
C TYR A 128 10.90 -14.32 -9.54
N VAL A 129 11.01 -13.49 -8.51
CA VAL A 129 10.28 -13.63 -7.24
C VAL A 129 9.84 -12.25 -6.82
N TRP A 130 8.56 -12.07 -6.54
CA TRP A 130 8.00 -10.81 -6.09
C TRP A 130 8.71 -10.29 -4.83
N GLY A 131 9.07 -9.00 -4.79
CA GLY A 131 9.77 -8.36 -3.67
C GLY A 131 11.26 -8.72 -3.57
N ALA A 132 11.78 -9.61 -4.43
CA ALA A 132 13.18 -10.02 -4.37
C ALA A 132 14.11 -8.99 -5.04
N SER A 133 15.28 -8.76 -4.42
CA SER A 133 16.35 -7.88 -4.92
C SER A 133 17.74 -8.56 -4.88
N GLY A 134 17.76 -9.86 -5.18
CA GLY A 134 18.97 -10.70 -5.26
C GLY A 134 19.38 -11.33 -3.92
N PRO A 135 20.46 -12.16 -3.92
CA PRO A 135 21.29 -12.50 -5.08
C PRO A 135 20.72 -13.57 -6.00
N ASN A 136 19.76 -14.39 -5.54
CA ASN A 136 19.31 -15.59 -6.25
C ASN A 136 18.08 -15.37 -7.16
N SER A 137 17.31 -14.31 -6.88
CA SER A 137 16.08 -13.97 -7.58
C SER A 137 15.84 -12.47 -7.56
N PHE A 138 14.99 -11.98 -8.46
CA PHE A 138 14.66 -10.57 -8.57
C PHE A 138 13.20 -10.37 -8.97
N ASP A 139 12.56 -9.30 -8.49
CA ASP A 139 11.46 -8.69 -9.22
C ASP A 139 11.97 -7.55 -10.13
N CYS A 140 11.07 -6.91 -10.87
CA CYS A 140 11.45 -5.90 -11.86
C CYS A 140 12.17 -4.69 -11.23
N SER A 141 11.69 -4.18 -10.13
CA SER A 141 12.25 -3.02 -9.43
C SER A 141 13.44 -3.38 -8.54
N GLY A 142 13.44 -4.57 -7.96
CA GLY A 142 14.58 -5.10 -7.21
C GLY A 142 15.82 -5.31 -8.08
N LEU A 143 15.62 -5.77 -9.33
CA LEU A 143 16.68 -5.83 -10.33
C LEU A 143 17.26 -4.45 -10.65
N VAL A 144 16.39 -3.47 -10.91
CA VAL A 144 16.81 -2.08 -11.16
C VAL A 144 17.57 -1.51 -9.97
N GLY A 145 17.04 -1.68 -8.76
CA GLY A 145 17.69 -1.23 -7.53
C GLY A 145 19.09 -1.81 -7.33
N TYR A 146 19.24 -3.11 -7.57
CA TYR A 146 20.53 -3.78 -7.56
C TYR A 146 21.47 -3.22 -8.66
N CYS A 147 20.99 -3.04 -9.88
CA CYS A 147 21.85 -2.55 -10.98
C CYS A 147 22.43 -1.17 -10.69
N ILE A 148 21.69 -0.29 -10.01
CA ILE A 148 22.16 1.03 -9.60
C ILE A 148 23.17 0.92 -8.44
N THR A 149 22.81 0.23 -7.37
CA THR A 149 23.59 0.24 -6.11
C THR A 149 24.71 -0.80 -6.09
N GLY A 150 24.54 -1.92 -6.77
CA GLY A 150 25.39 -3.11 -6.65
C GLY A 150 25.20 -3.89 -5.35
N THR A 151 24.16 -3.57 -4.57
CA THR A 151 23.88 -4.19 -3.27
C THR A 151 22.63 -5.06 -3.36
N TYR A 152 22.76 -6.33 -2.97
CA TYR A 152 21.63 -7.26 -2.88
C TYR A 152 20.80 -7.04 -1.62
N GLY A 153 19.53 -7.44 -1.67
CA GLY A 153 18.62 -7.42 -0.51
C GLY A 153 18.09 -6.03 -0.15
N ASN A 154 18.38 -5.02 -0.95
CA ASN A 154 17.89 -3.66 -0.74
C ASN A 154 16.89 -3.27 -1.83
N HIS A 155 15.62 -3.44 -1.54
CA HIS A 155 14.50 -3.09 -2.42
C HIS A 155 14.10 -1.61 -2.24
N TRP A 156 15.01 -0.68 -2.51
CA TRP A 156 14.88 0.74 -2.20
C TRP A 156 14.04 1.55 -3.19
N CYS A 157 13.80 1.05 -4.40
CA CYS A 157 12.97 1.70 -5.40
C CYS A 157 11.84 0.78 -5.87
N THR A 158 10.76 1.40 -6.31
CA THR A 158 9.58 0.75 -6.90
C THR A 158 9.21 1.47 -8.19
N THR A 159 8.38 0.88 -9.03
CA THR A 159 7.85 1.56 -10.22
C THR A 159 7.16 2.88 -9.86
N TYR A 160 6.57 2.98 -8.67
CA TYR A 160 5.94 4.20 -8.17
C TYR A 160 6.97 5.30 -7.89
N THR A 161 8.06 5.00 -7.17
CA THR A 161 9.11 5.99 -6.85
C THR A 161 9.91 6.41 -8.08
N MET A 162 10.12 5.50 -9.04
CA MET A 162 10.81 5.76 -10.29
C MET A 162 10.10 6.77 -11.21
N ARG A 163 8.80 7.01 -11.01
CA ARG A 163 8.04 8.05 -11.75
C ARG A 163 8.58 9.47 -11.55
N ASN A 164 9.27 9.69 -10.43
CA ASN A 164 9.88 10.96 -10.08
C ASN A 164 11.29 11.15 -10.66
N TRP A 165 11.83 10.12 -11.35
CA TRP A 165 13.13 10.22 -12.00
C TRP A 165 13.03 11.05 -13.29
N THR A 166 14.18 11.53 -13.75
CA THR A 166 14.25 12.38 -14.94
C THR A 166 13.78 11.63 -16.18
N ARG A 167 12.72 12.10 -16.84
CA ARG A 167 12.29 11.55 -18.14
C ARG A 167 13.30 11.90 -19.22
N VAL A 168 13.59 10.92 -20.07
CA VAL A 168 14.50 11.08 -21.22
C VAL A 168 13.79 10.69 -22.52
N SER A 169 13.97 11.51 -23.55
CA SER A 169 13.43 11.25 -24.91
C SER A 169 14.41 10.53 -25.82
N ASN A 170 15.70 10.58 -25.50
CA ASN A 170 16.76 9.86 -26.22
C ASN A 170 17.48 8.94 -25.23
N PRO A 171 16.95 7.71 -25.00
CA PRO A 171 17.48 6.80 -24.01
C PRO A 171 18.84 6.24 -24.45
N GLN A 172 19.70 6.06 -23.46
CA GLN A 172 21.02 5.45 -23.60
C GLN A 172 21.10 4.17 -22.76
N PRO A 173 21.95 3.20 -23.12
CA PRO A 173 22.20 2.04 -22.28
C PRO A 173 22.51 2.46 -20.83
N GLY A 174 21.79 1.87 -19.88
CA GLY A 174 21.82 2.24 -18.44
C GLY A 174 20.71 3.16 -17.99
N ASP A 175 19.89 3.73 -18.90
CA ASP A 175 18.58 4.29 -18.57
C ASP A 175 17.58 3.17 -18.26
N PHE A 176 16.39 3.53 -17.78
CA PHE A 176 15.39 2.56 -17.36
C PHE A 176 14.11 2.72 -18.17
N CYS A 177 13.56 1.58 -18.61
CA CYS A 177 12.23 1.50 -19.19
C CYS A 177 11.21 1.44 -18.06
N LEU A 178 10.16 2.28 -18.07
CA LEU A 178 9.18 2.39 -17.01
C LEU A 178 7.75 2.45 -17.53
N SER A 179 6.87 1.69 -16.89
CA SER A 179 5.41 1.82 -16.98
C SER A 179 4.80 1.97 -15.59
N SER A 180 3.47 1.95 -15.48
CA SER A 180 2.78 2.04 -14.20
C SER A 180 3.09 0.87 -13.25
N HIS A 181 3.44 -0.30 -13.78
CA HIS A 181 3.57 -1.55 -13.02
C HIS A 181 4.78 -2.40 -13.42
N HIS A 182 5.63 -1.92 -14.35
CA HIS A 182 6.79 -2.68 -14.79
C HIS A 182 7.99 -1.79 -15.11
N THR A 183 9.20 -2.34 -14.94
CA THR A 183 10.46 -1.66 -15.24
C THR A 183 11.53 -2.63 -15.70
N GLY A 184 12.55 -2.10 -16.38
CA GLY A 184 13.74 -2.83 -16.81
C GLY A 184 14.89 -1.90 -17.13
N VAL A 185 16.09 -2.44 -17.27
CA VAL A 185 17.32 -1.72 -17.66
C VAL A 185 17.38 -1.64 -19.17
N TYR A 186 17.38 -0.45 -19.73
CA TYR A 186 17.56 -0.25 -21.18
C TYR A 186 19.00 -0.56 -21.58
N ILE A 187 19.17 -1.38 -22.61
CA ILE A 187 20.48 -1.84 -23.11
C ILE A 187 20.79 -1.36 -24.53
N GLY A 188 19.95 -0.48 -25.09
CA GLY A 188 20.08 -0.01 -26.47
C GLY A 188 19.21 -0.77 -27.46
N ASN A 189 19.09 -0.26 -28.68
CA ASN A 189 18.40 -0.90 -29.80
C ASN A 189 16.94 -1.34 -29.53
N GLY A 190 16.22 -0.58 -28.66
CA GLY A 190 14.86 -0.91 -28.28
C GLY A 190 14.73 -2.16 -27.39
N GLN A 191 15.82 -2.58 -26.72
CA GLN A 191 15.87 -3.74 -25.86
C GLN A 191 16.09 -3.36 -24.40
N MET A 192 15.60 -4.21 -23.49
CA MET A 192 15.79 -4.09 -22.03
C MET A 192 16.11 -5.44 -21.42
N ILE A 193 16.82 -5.41 -20.29
CA ILE A 193 16.93 -6.54 -19.36
C ILE A 193 15.96 -6.29 -18.22
N HIS A 194 15.09 -7.26 -17.96
CA HIS A 194 14.06 -7.16 -16.94
C HIS A 194 13.78 -8.51 -16.27
N ALA A 195 13.19 -8.47 -15.08
CA ALA A 195 12.56 -9.61 -14.40
C ALA A 195 11.05 -9.51 -14.65
N PRO A 196 10.44 -10.33 -15.54
CA PRO A 196 9.11 -10.04 -16.08
C PRO A 196 7.95 -10.36 -15.13
N ARG A 197 7.88 -11.56 -14.60
CA ARG A 197 6.76 -12.07 -13.78
C ARG A 197 7.09 -13.43 -13.18
N THR A 198 6.28 -13.86 -12.23
CA THR A 198 6.33 -15.22 -11.64
C THR A 198 6.32 -16.30 -12.69
N GLY A 199 7.18 -17.30 -12.51
CA GLY A 199 7.37 -18.40 -13.46
C GLY A 199 8.31 -18.09 -14.63
N ASP A 200 8.89 -16.89 -14.67
CA ASP A 200 9.86 -16.45 -15.68
C ASP A 200 11.21 -16.10 -15.04
N VAL A 201 12.19 -15.76 -15.86
CA VAL A 201 13.55 -15.42 -15.42
C VAL A 201 13.95 -14.03 -15.90
N VAL A 202 14.99 -13.47 -15.31
CA VAL A 202 15.66 -12.28 -15.82
C VAL A 202 16.12 -12.55 -17.24
N LYS A 203 15.67 -11.75 -18.20
CA LYS A 203 15.93 -11.96 -19.63
C LYS A 203 16.00 -10.65 -20.40
N ILE A 204 16.48 -10.75 -21.63
CA ILE A 204 16.43 -9.68 -22.62
C ILE A 204 15.09 -9.76 -23.35
N SER A 205 14.43 -8.63 -23.55
CA SER A 205 13.25 -8.50 -24.40
C SER A 205 13.23 -7.16 -25.11
N ALA A 206 12.37 -7.03 -26.13
CA ALA A 206 12.03 -5.71 -26.66
C ALA A 206 11.36 -4.86 -25.58
N VAL A 207 11.59 -3.55 -25.59
CA VAL A 207 10.87 -2.61 -24.71
C VAL A 207 9.38 -2.71 -25.02
N HIS A 208 8.57 -2.89 -23.98
CA HIS A 208 7.14 -3.10 -24.18
C HIS A 208 6.44 -1.82 -24.65
N ALA A 209 5.40 -1.97 -25.45
CA ALA A 209 4.59 -0.85 -25.89
C ALA A 209 4.03 -0.06 -24.71
N GLY A 210 4.05 1.27 -24.79
CA GLY A 210 3.57 2.16 -23.74
C GLY A 210 4.55 2.43 -22.59
N MET A 211 5.74 1.81 -22.60
CA MET A 211 6.81 2.19 -21.66
C MET A 211 7.47 3.50 -22.12
N TYR A 212 7.93 4.25 -21.15
CA TYR A 212 8.76 5.44 -21.35
C TYR A 212 10.10 5.29 -20.63
N TYR A 213 11.02 6.21 -20.88
CA TYR A 213 12.36 6.10 -20.35
C TYR A 213 12.61 7.13 -19.26
N VAL A 214 13.32 6.69 -18.21
CA VAL A 214 13.75 7.53 -17.10
C VAL A 214 15.22 7.30 -16.77
N ARG A 215 15.85 8.33 -16.20
CA ARG A 215 17.23 8.29 -15.71
C ARG A 215 17.25 8.63 -14.23
N TYR A 216 17.96 7.84 -13.46
CA TYR A 216 18.25 8.07 -12.05
C TYR A 216 19.34 9.12 -11.86
#